data_e892a98b853f8b3e6006977a700ec3d6
#
_entry.id   e892a98b853f8b3e6006977a700ec3d6
#
_cell.length_a   1.000
_cell.length_b   1.000
_cell.length_c   1.000
_cell.angle_alpha   90.00
_cell.angle_beta   90.00
_cell.angle_gamma   90.00
#
_symmetry.space_group_name_H-M   'P 1'
#
loop_
_entity.id
_entity.type
_entity.pdbx_description
1 polymer ?
#
loop_
_entity_poly.entity_id
_entity_poly.type
_entity_poly.pdbx_seq_one_letter_code
_entity_poly.pdbx_strand_id
1 'polypeptide(L)'
;MKVAILGSGNGAHAIAFEWAKAGHDIYIFDFEQFSKNIDAINNAGGIKSNGELEGFQKIAYAGHDISKVLSDAELIFVAGPAYSTEPFAKTCKPYVKAGQNYVICPGSCGGSIAFKNALGLEITDESVIISETSTLPYAVRLMGDAEISVFNRLKGGFSVAAFPSKFNKFIYDILVKVFDNMIMADNILETTLQNANPVIHPAVSLLNAALIERTNGEFLFYEDGVTKSVGRVIEAVDEERIEIGRKLGVNVVRDPEIGVVQGYMAEATYDIGYSKAPGFKGIKAQSKLDHRYFNEDVGYGLVFLTDLGKYAGVDTSCMDALVKLTSVLMNRDYKMEKARTMEGLGLNQYSLDELKSLL
;
A
#
# COMPACT_ATOMS: atom_id res chain seq x y z
N MET A 1 -19.58 -6.30 -13.92
CA MET A 1 -20.06 -5.94 -12.56
C MET A 1 -19.79 -4.47 -12.30
N LYS A 2 -20.49 -3.88 -11.33
CA LYS A 2 -20.15 -2.56 -10.82
C LYS A 2 -18.99 -2.65 -9.84
N VAL A 3 -17.92 -1.91 -10.11
CA VAL A 3 -16.73 -1.82 -9.25
C VAL A 3 -16.61 -0.38 -8.75
N ALA A 4 -16.57 -0.24 -7.43
CA ALA A 4 -16.32 1.05 -6.78
C ALA A 4 -14.83 1.23 -6.51
N ILE A 5 -14.34 2.46 -6.66
CA ILE A 5 -12.96 2.83 -6.34
C ILE A 5 -12.98 4.07 -5.48
N LEU A 6 -12.41 3.95 -4.30
CA LEU A 6 -12.29 5.05 -3.34
C LEU A 6 -10.87 5.61 -3.43
N GLY A 7 -10.76 6.84 -3.90
CA GLY A 7 -9.54 7.53 -4.25
C GLY A 7 -9.48 7.92 -5.72
N SER A 8 -8.74 8.99 -6.02
CA SER A 8 -8.50 9.48 -7.39
C SER A 8 -7.03 9.79 -7.65
N GLY A 9 -6.12 9.16 -6.90
CA GLY A 9 -4.67 9.27 -7.10
C GLY A 9 -4.14 8.35 -8.20
N ASN A 10 -2.80 8.26 -8.30
CA ASN A 10 -2.12 7.45 -9.31
C ASN A 10 -2.62 6.00 -9.37
N GLY A 11 -2.65 5.32 -8.21
CA GLY A 11 -3.07 3.93 -8.11
C GLY A 11 -4.54 3.72 -8.45
N ALA A 12 -5.40 4.61 -7.97
CA ALA A 12 -6.84 4.56 -8.24
C ALA A 12 -7.14 4.67 -9.75
N HIS A 13 -6.43 5.57 -10.47
CA HIS A 13 -6.57 5.68 -11.93
C HIS A 13 -6.15 4.40 -12.65
N ALA A 14 -5.04 3.77 -12.22
CA ALA A 14 -4.56 2.53 -12.84
C ALA A 14 -5.52 1.36 -12.60
N ILE A 15 -6.02 1.20 -11.37
CA ILE A 15 -7.04 0.20 -11.03
C ILE A 15 -8.31 0.46 -11.87
N ALA A 16 -8.79 1.71 -11.90
CA ALA A 16 -9.96 2.09 -12.68
C ALA A 16 -9.81 1.75 -14.17
N PHE A 17 -8.66 2.11 -14.74
CA PHE A 17 -8.36 1.83 -16.15
C PHE A 17 -8.36 0.34 -16.44
N GLU A 18 -7.64 -0.47 -15.66
CA GLU A 18 -7.49 -1.89 -15.93
C GLU A 18 -8.80 -2.67 -15.73
N TRP A 19 -9.56 -2.35 -14.67
CA TRP A 19 -10.87 -2.96 -14.44
C TRP A 19 -11.91 -2.54 -15.47
N ALA A 20 -11.88 -1.28 -15.95
CA ALA A 20 -12.72 -0.84 -17.08
C ALA A 20 -12.36 -1.58 -18.37
N LYS A 21 -11.05 -1.76 -18.65
CA LYS A 21 -10.54 -2.53 -19.80
C LYS A 21 -10.99 -4.00 -19.76
N ALA A 22 -11.16 -4.56 -18.58
CA ALA A 22 -11.70 -5.89 -18.36
C ALA A 22 -13.24 -5.98 -18.48
N GLY A 23 -13.92 -4.86 -18.82
CA GLY A 23 -15.36 -4.82 -19.08
C GLY A 23 -16.24 -4.59 -17.86
N HIS A 24 -15.71 -3.98 -16.81
CA HIS A 24 -16.46 -3.61 -15.62
C HIS A 24 -16.90 -2.16 -15.64
N ASP A 25 -18.03 -1.85 -14.98
CA ASP A 25 -18.56 -0.49 -14.82
C ASP A 25 -17.91 0.19 -13.61
N ILE A 26 -17.08 1.19 -13.84
CA ILE A 26 -16.26 1.82 -12.82
C ILE A 26 -16.93 3.06 -12.26
N TYR A 27 -17.04 3.11 -10.93
CA TYR A 27 -17.56 4.22 -10.15
C TYR A 27 -16.48 4.71 -9.18
N ILE A 28 -16.04 5.97 -9.34
CA ILE A 28 -14.95 6.56 -8.57
C ILE A 28 -15.51 7.57 -7.58
N PHE A 29 -15.07 7.46 -6.33
CA PHE A 29 -15.31 8.45 -5.28
C PHE A 29 -13.99 9.06 -4.82
N ASP A 30 -13.95 10.35 -4.60
CA ASP A 30 -12.97 11.00 -3.75
C ASP A 30 -13.59 12.18 -3.00
N PHE A 31 -12.90 12.69 -1.97
CA PHE A 31 -13.34 13.84 -1.19
C PHE A 31 -13.27 15.12 -2.02
N GLU A 32 -14.14 16.09 -1.72
CA GLU A 32 -14.24 17.37 -2.45
C GLU A 32 -12.90 18.12 -2.53
N GLN A 33 -12.05 17.99 -1.54
CA GLN A 33 -10.70 18.57 -1.53
C GLN A 33 -9.78 18.00 -2.64
N PHE A 34 -10.14 16.89 -3.25
CA PHE A 34 -9.45 16.26 -4.38
C PHE A 34 -10.24 16.36 -5.69
N SER A 35 -11.13 17.35 -5.81
CA SER A 35 -12.02 17.55 -6.97
C SER A 35 -11.26 17.63 -8.30
N LYS A 36 -10.03 18.16 -8.32
CA LYS A 36 -9.25 18.32 -9.55
C LYS A 36 -9.16 17.02 -10.38
N ASN A 37 -8.89 15.88 -9.74
CA ASN A 37 -8.78 14.61 -10.45
C ASN A 37 -10.15 14.08 -10.88
N ILE A 38 -11.18 14.28 -10.05
CA ILE A 38 -12.56 13.92 -10.38
C ILE A 38 -13.06 14.73 -11.59
N ASP A 39 -12.85 16.05 -11.58
CA ASP A 39 -13.24 16.93 -12.67
C ASP A 39 -12.51 16.58 -13.96
N ALA A 40 -11.21 16.26 -13.88
CA ALA A 40 -10.42 15.82 -15.02
C ALA A 40 -10.99 14.55 -15.68
N ILE A 41 -11.36 13.54 -14.87
CA ILE A 41 -11.99 12.30 -15.36
C ILE A 41 -13.33 12.60 -16.03
N ASN A 42 -14.18 13.45 -15.41
CA ASN A 42 -15.47 13.82 -15.95
C ASN A 42 -15.34 14.60 -17.27
N ASN A 43 -14.41 15.55 -17.35
CA ASN A 43 -14.18 16.37 -18.55
C ASN A 43 -13.64 15.51 -19.72
N ALA A 44 -12.79 14.52 -19.41
CA ALA A 44 -12.28 13.58 -20.41
C ALA A 44 -13.28 12.47 -20.76
N GLY A 45 -14.30 12.24 -19.94
CA GLY A 45 -15.23 11.12 -20.05
C GLY A 45 -14.60 9.76 -19.75
N GLY A 46 -13.40 9.76 -19.13
CA GLY A 46 -12.67 8.53 -18.83
C GLY A 46 -11.20 8.78 -18.49
N ILE A 47 -10.41 7.73 -18.57
CA ILE A 47 -8.98 7.72 -18.24
C ILE A 47 -8.19 7.27 -19.47
N LYS A 48 -7.15 8.04 -19.83
CA LYS A 48 -6.14 7.67 -20.81
C LYS A 48 -4.93 7.07 -20.12
N SER A 49 -4.38 6.01 -20.66
CA SER A 49 -3.16 5.37 -20.16
C SER A 49 -2.15 5.12 -21.26
N ASN A 50 -0.87 5.26 -20.91
CA ASN A 50 0.28 4.93 -21.73
C ASN A 50 1.22 3.99 -20.97
N GLY A 51 2.14 3.36 -21.68
CA GLY A 51 3.09 2.40 -21.11
C GLY A 51 2.55 0.98 -21.14
N GLU A 52 2.73 0.21 -20.06
CA GLU A 52 2.32 -1.20 -20.05
C GLU A 52 0.78 -1.41 -20.04
N LEU A 53 0.02 -0.42 -19.62
CA LEU A 53 -1.43 -0.35 -19.88
C LEU A 53 -1.67 0.80 -20.85
N GLU A 54 -2.18 0.50 -22.03
CA GLU A 54 -2.35 1.50 -23.09
C GLU A 54 -3.81 1.60 -23.55
N GLY A 55 -4.20 2.84 -23.92
CA GLY A 55 -5.49 3.15 -24.52
C GLY A 55 -6.32 4.15 -23.73
N PHE A 56 -7.64 4.12 -23.96
CA PHE A 56 -8.62 4.96 -23.28
C PHE A 56 -9.77 4.09 -22.76
N GLN A 57 -10.15 4.32 -21.51
CA GLN A 57 -11.29 3.62 -20.90
C GLN A 57 -12.30 4.62 -20.36
N LYS A 58 -13.56 4.44 -20.72
CA LYS A 58 -14.68 5.22 -20.17
C LYS A 58 -14.87 4.89 -18.70
N ILE A 59 -15.22 5.91 -17.90
CA ILE A 59 -15.60 5.77 -16.49
C ILE A 59 -17.09 6.08 -16.37
N ALA A 60 -17.84 5.16 -15.77
CA ALA A 60 -19.29 5.27 -15.65
C ALA A 60 -19.71 6.42 -14.72
N TYR A 61 -18.92 6.67 -13.69
CA TYR A 61 -19.15 7.79 -12.75
C TYR A 61 -17.85 8.15 -12.03
N ALA A 62 -17.59 9.44 -11.88
CA ALA A 62 -16.59 9.98 -10.95
C ALA A 62 -17.20 11.15 -10.19
N GLY A 63 -17.12 11.17 -8.86
CA GLY A 63 -17.75 12.24 -8.08
C GLY A 63 -17.55 12.09 -6.57
N HIS A 64 -18.29 12.91 -5.83
CA HIS A 64 -18.19 13.05 -4.38
C HIS A 64 -19.39 12.42 -3.63
N ASP A 65 -20.30 11.78 -4.34
CA ASP A 65 -21.46 11.08 -3.74
C ASP A 65 -21.11 9.61 -3.50
N ILE A 66 -20.69 9.31 -2.27
CA ILE A 66 -20.35 7.94 -1.85
C ILE A 66 -21.54 7.00 -1.92
N SER A 67 -22.77 7.48 -1.68
CA SER A 67 -23.98 6.66 -1.72
C SER A 67 -24.21 6.10 -3.12
N LYS A 68 -24.00 6.92 -4.14
CA LYS A 68 -24.08 6.53 -5.54
C LYS A 68 -22.98 5.56 -5.96
N VAL A 69 -21.77 5.74 -5.41
CA VAL A 69 -20.64 4.87 -5.71
C VAL A 69 -20.82 3.49 -5.10
N LEU A 70 -21.25 3.41 -3.85
CA LEU A 70 -21.45 2.14 -3.13
C LEU A 70 -22.76 1.43 -3.44
N SER A 71 -23.77 2.13 -4.01
CA SER A 71 -25.03 1.49 -4.39
C SER A 71 -24.75 0.35 -5.37
N ASP A 72 -25.17 -0.87 -5.00
CA ASP A 72 -25.04 -2.11 -5.79
C ASP A 72 -23.60 -2.46 -6.22
N ALA A 73 -22.59 -1.87 -5.56
CA ALA A 73 -21.21 -2.25 -5.73
C ALA A 73 -20.90 -3.52 -4.92
N GLU A 74 -20.45 -4.55 -5.61
CA GLU A 74 -20.06 -5.83 -5.00
C GLU A 74 -18.57 -5.86 -4.66
N LEU A 75 -17.74 -5.13 -5.42
CA LEU A 75 -16.30 -5.01 -5.24
C LEU A 75 -15.92 -3.54 -5.08
N ILE A 76 -15.22 -3.22 -3.99
CA ILE A 76 -14.87 -1.85 -3.62
C ILE A 76 -13.35 -1.79 -3.35
N PHE A 77 -12.59 -1.11 -4.22
CA PHE A 77 -11.19 -0.82 -3.97
C PHE A 77 -11.02 0.43 -3.12
N VAL A 78 -10.16 0.36 -2.12
CA VAL A 78 -9.70 1.51 -1.34
C VAL A 78 -8.26 1.78 -1.74
N ALA A 79 -8.04 2.81 -2.55
CA ALA A 79 -6.77 3.09 -3.21
C ALA A 79 -6.20 4.45 -2.79
N GLY A 80 -5.49 4.45 -1.68
CA GLY A 80 -4.87 5.64 -1.12
C GLY A 80 -3.73 5.30 -0.16
N PRO A 81 -3.02 6.31 0.35
CA PRO A 81 -2.01 6.10 1.37
C PRO A 81 -2.63 5.64 2.69
N ALA A 82 -1.82 5.06 3.58
CA ALA A 82 -2.29 4.47 4.84
C ALA A 82 -3.17 5.40 5.70
N TYR A 83 -2.88 6.70 5.70
CA TYR A 83 -3.65 7.70 6.45
C TYR A 83 -5.03 8.00 5.84
N SER A 84 -5.33 7.54 4.62
CA SER A 84 -6.66 7.66 4.01
C SER A 84 -7.60 6.50 4.35
N THR A 85 -7.08 5.40 4.90
CA THR A 85 -7.84 4.19 5.20
C THR A 85 -9.04 4.48 6.11
N GLU A 86 -8.82 5.12 7.25
CA GLU A 86 -9.90 5.46 8.20
C GLU A 86 -10.89 6.49 7.66
N PRO A 87 -10.47 7.61 7.03
CA PRO A 87 -11.39 8.54 6.39
C PRO A 87 -12.34 7.87 5.40
N PHE A 88 -11.81 7.00 4.52
CA PHE A 88 -12.66 6.26 3.59
C PHE A 88 -13.62 5.31 4.32
N ALA A 89 -13.15 4.56 5.32
CA ALA A 89 -14.00 3.67 6.09
C ALA A 89 -15.15 4.43 6.80
N LYS A 90 -14.83 5.55 7.47
CA LYS A 90 -15.83 6.39 8.14
C LYS A 90 -16.89 6.93 7.16
N THR A 91 -16.48 7.28 5.95
CA THR A 91 -17.39 7.73 4.89
C THR A 91 -18.26 6.60 4.35
N CYS A 92 -17.72 5.38 4.25
CA CYS A 92 -18.48 4.19 3.84
C CYS A 92 -19.49 3.73 4.90
N LYS A 93 -19.17 3.90 6.18
CA LYS A 93 -19.91 3.33 7.32
C LYS A 93 -21.45 3.44 7.22
N PRO A 94 -22.07 4.57 6.84
CA PRO A 94 -23.53 4.67 6.71
C PRO A 94 -24.12 3.84 5.56
N TYR A 95 -23.31 3.38 4.63
CA TYR A 95 -23.73 2.75 3.38
C TYR A 95 -23.26 1.30 3.22
N VAL A 96 -22.60 0.75 4.26
CA VAL A 96 -22.14 -0.64 4.28
C VAL A 96 -23.34 -1.58 4.20
N LYS A 97 -23.23 -2.57 3.30
CA LYS A 97 -24.23 -3.62 3.12
C LYS A 97 -23.58 -5.00 3.19
N ALA A 98 -24.26 -5.95 3.78
CA ALA A 98 -23.80 -7.34 3.77
C ALA A 98 -23.54 -7.85 2.35
N GLY A 99 -22.47 -8.61 2.20
CA GLY A 99 -22.02 -9.15 0.92
C GLY A 99 -21.12 -8.24 0.09
N GLN A 100 -20.83 -7.01 0.54
CA GLN A 100 -19.81 -6.17 -0.08
C GLN A 100 -18.39 -6.70 0.20
N ASN A 101 -17.50 -6.53 -0.79
CA ASN A 101 -16.11 -6.95 -0.72
C ASN A 101 -15.20 -5.74 -0.87
N TYR A 102 -14.47 -5.39 0.18
CA TYR A 102 -13.51 -4.29 0.20
C TYR A 102 -12.09 -4.81 -0.03
N VAL A 103 -11.35 -4.15 -0.89
CA VAL A 103 -9.94 -4.44 -1.19
C VAL A 103 -9.09 -3.22 -0.89
N ILE A 104 -8.32 -3.26 0.18
CA ILE A 104 -7.38 -2.18 0.52
C ILE A 104 -6.12 -2.38 -0.33
N CYS A 105 -5.87 -1.48 -1.26
CA CYS A 105 -4.83 -1.65 -2.27
C CYS A 105 -3.89 -0.42 -2.34
N PRO A 106 -2.73 -0.49 -1.69
CA PRO A 106 -2.20 -1.55 -0.83
C PRO A 106 -2.72 -1.49 0.62
N GLY A 107 -2.56 -2.61 1.37
CA GLY A 107 -2.92 -2.70 2.78
C GLY A 107 -2.06 -1.85 3.72
N SER A 108 -0.82 -1.59 3.36
CA SER A 108 0.11 -0.73 4.10
C SER A 108 0.13 -1.02 5.61
N CYS A 109 0.56 -2.22 5.99
CA CYS A 109 0.73 -2.66 7.38
C CYS A 109 -0.57 -2.65 8.21
N GLY A 110 -1.43 -3.65 8.01
CA GLY A 110 -2.67 -3.86 8.78
C GLY A 110 -3.83 -2.96 8.35
N GLY A 111 -3.84 -2.52 7.09
CA GLY A 111 -4.89 -1.63 6.56
C GLY A 111 -6.28 -2.24 6.57
N SER A 112 -6.42 -3.53 6.31
CA SER A 112 -7.69 -4.24 6.37
C SER A 112 -8.32 -4.22 7.77
N ILE A 113 -7.51 -4.41 8.82
CA ILE A 113 -7.96 -4.34 10.20
C ILE A 113 -8.37 -2.90 10.55
N ALA A 114 -7.50 -1.92 10.20
CA ALA A 114 -7.79 -0.50 10.45
C ALA A 114 -9.09 -0.06 9.76
N PHE A 115 -9.32 -0.51 8.53
CA PHE A 115 -10.53 -0.24 7.77
C PHE A 115 -11.77 -0.83 8.45
N LYS A 116 -11.70 -2.12 8.86
CA LYS A 116 -12.78 -2.82 9.56
C LYS A 116 -13.18 -2.12 10.87
N ASN A 117 -12.16 -1.79 11.68
CA ASN A 117 -12.37 -1.06 12.95
C ASN A 117 -13.04 0.30 12.71
N ALA A 118 -12.61 1.05 11.69
CA ALA A 118 -13.16 2.36 11.36
C ALA A 118 -14.59 2.29 10.76
N LEU A 119 -14.96 1.18 10.12
CA LEU A 119 -16.35 0.87 9.78
C LEU A 119 -17.21 0.68 11.04
N GLY A 120 -16.60 0.37 12.18
CA GLY A 120 -17.29 0.06 13.44
C GLY A 120 -17.80 -1.37 13.49
N LEU A 121 -17.14 -2.26 12.79
CA LEU A 121 -17.41 -3.70 12.81
C LEU A 121 -16.49 -4.39 13.79
N GLU A 122 -17.02 -5.39 14.50
CA GLU A 122 -16.20 -6.25 15.34
C GLU A 122 -15.18 -7.01 14.48
N ILE A 123 -14.04 -7.35 15.07
CA ILE A 123 -12.96 -8.04 14.37
C ILE A 123 -13.43 -9.38 13.76
N THR A 124 -14.38 -10.03 14.40
CA THR A 124 -14.99 -11.31 13.98
C THR A 124 -16.22 -11.16 13.08
N ASP A 125 -16.65 -9.93 12.77
CA ASP A 125 -17.79 -9.69 11.87
C ASP A 125 -17.46 -10.20 10.45
N GLU A 126 -18.39 -10.91 9.84
CA GLU A 126 -18.25 -11.50 8.51
C GLU A 126 -19.33 -11.02 7.54
N SER A 127 -20.09 -10.01 7.92
CA SER A 127 -21.15 -9.42 7.07
C SER A 127 -20.59 -8.82 5.78
N VAL A 128 -19.34 -8.34 5.82
CA VAL A 128 -18.56 -7.87 4.67
C VAL A 128 -17.19 -8.54 4.67
N ILE A 129 -16.64 -8.79 3.48
CA ILE A 129 -15.28 -9.30 3.34
C ILE A 129 -14.35 -8.10 3.15
N ILE A 130 -13.31 -8.03 3.98
CA ILE A 130 -12.26 -7.03 3.83
C ILE A 130 -10.97 -7.78 3.51
N SER A 131 -10.30 -7.35 2.46
CA SER A 131 -9.04 -7.92 2.00
C SER A 131 -8.02 -6.83 1.78
N GLU A 132 -6.76 -7.21 1.67
CA GLU A 132 -5.69 -6.27 1.35
C GLU A 132 -4.68 -6.89 0.39
N THR A 133 -4.03 -6.04 -0.41
CA THR A 133 -2.89 -6.44 -1.23
C THR A 133 -1.58 -6.04 -0.56
N SER A 134 -0.54 -6.86 -0.76
CA SER A 134 0.80 -6.59 -0.20
C SER A 134 1.41 -5.31 -0.76
N THR A 135 1.11 -4.96 -2.00
CA THR A 135 1.57 -3.74 -2.66
C THR A 135 0.57 -3.28 -3.71
N LEU A 136 0.78 -2.07 -4.25
CA LEU A 136 0.08 -1.61 -5.44
C LEU A 136 0.62 -2.37 -6.66
N PRO A 137 -0.24 -2.95 -7.55
CA PRO A 137 0.23 -3.74 -8.69
C PRO A 137 0.87 -2.93 -9.83
N TYR A 138 1.18 -1.66 -9.59
CA TYR A 138 1.71 -0.75 -10.62
C TYR A 138 2.78 0.21 -10.10
N ALA A 139 3.79 0.47 -10.96
CA ALA A 139 4.52 1.74 -10.92
C ALA A 139 3.83 2.70 -11.89
N VAL A 140 3.11 3.68 -11.37
CA VAL A 140 2.25 4.57 -12.16
C VAL A 140 2.36 6.03 -11.70
N ARG A 141 2.21 6.96 -12.66
CA ARG A 141 2.14 8.40 -12.40
C ARG A 141 1.04 9.04 -13.24
N LEU A 142 0.35 10.01 -12.66
CA LEU A 142 -0.46 10.98 -13.38
C LEU A 142 0.48 11.90 -14.19
N MET A 143 0.27 11.95 -15.48
CA MET A 143 1.08 12.75 -16.41
C MET A 143 0.35 14.04 -16.85
N GLY A 144 -0.97 14.07 -16.65
CA GLY A 144 -1.84 15.17 -16.99
C GLY A 144 -3.26 14.93 -16.50
N ASP A 145 -4.20 15.72 -16.98
CA ASP A 145 -5.61 15.61 -16.63
C ASP A 145 -6.20 14.28 -17.14
N ALA A 146 -6.58 13.40 -16.21
CA ALA A 146 -7.08 12.05 -16.46
C ALA A 146 -6.15 11.18 -17.37
N GLU A 147 -4.85 11.47 -17.36
CA GLU A 147 -3.85 10.71 -18.12
C GLU A 147 -2.81 10.13 -17.19
N ILE A 148 -2.55 8.82 -17.29
CA ILE A 148 -1.53 8.10 -16.53
C ILE A 148 -0.48 7.48 -17.46
N SER A 149 0.73 7.28 -16.91
CA SER A 149 1.73 6.38 -17.49
C SER A 149 2.01 5.25 -16.50
N VAL A 150 1.81 4.00 -16.96
CA VAL A 150 2.13 2.79 -16.21
C VAL A 150 3.50 2.31 -16.67
N PHE A 151 4.51 2.60 -15.86
CA PHE A 151 5.91 2.26 -16.16
C PHE A 151 6.19 0.77 -15.94
N ASN A 152 5.51 0.16 -14.97
CA ASN A 152 5.59 -1.27 -14.71
C ASN A 152 4.23 -1.74 -14.17
N ARG A 153 3.66 -2.74 -14.80
CA ARG A 153 2.62 -3.61 -14.22
C ARG A 153 3.35 -4.82 -13.67
N LEU A 154 3.25 -5.06 -12.38
CA LEU A 154 4.03 -6.10 -11.70
C LEU A 154 3.90 -7.45 -12.43
N LYS A 155 5.03 -8.10 -12.64
CA LYS A 155 5.10 -9.39 -13.37
C LYS A 155 4.72 -10.59 -12.49
N GLY A 156 4.65 -10.35 -11.18
CA GLY A 156 4.33 -11.31 -10.12
C GLY A 156 4.63 -10.70 -8.77
N GLY A 157 4.75 -11.52 -7.74
CA GLY A 157 5.26 -11.11 -6.42
C GLY A 157 4.39 -10.08 -5.70
N PHE A 158 3.10 -9.98 -6.03
CA PHE A 158 2.15 -9.29 -5.19
C PHE A 158 0.99 -10.24 -4.83
N SER A 159 0.55 -10.13 -3.59
CA SER A 159 -0.38 -11.07 -3.00
C SER A 159 -1.62 -10.37 -2.45
N VAL A 160 -2.67 -11.17 -2.29
CA VAL A 160 -3.90 -10.77 -1.61
C VAL A 160 -4.22 -11.73 -0.48
N ALA A 161 -4.70 -11.19 0.63
CA ALA A 161 -5.34 -11.95 1.68
C ALA A 161 -6.64 -11.26 2.12
N ALA A 162 -7.61 -12.07 2.50
CA ALA A 162 -8.85 -11.62 3.12
C ALA A 162 -8.74 -11.67 4.65
N PHE A 163 -9.59 -10.90 5.28
CA PHE A 163 -9.78 -10.91 6.72
C PHE A 163 -11.25 -11.18 7.07
N PRO A 164 -11.58 -12.34 7.66
CA PRO A 164 -10.72 -13.47 7.99
C PRO A 164 -10.25 -14.28 6.77
N SER A 165 -9.11 -14.99 6.94
CA SER A 165 -8.40 -15.72 5.86
C SER A 165 -9.20 -16.82 5.17
N LYS A 166 -10.26 -17.36 5.79
CA LYS A 166 -11.17 -18.33 5.16
C LYS A 166 -11.80 -17.83 3.86
N PHE A 167 -11.81 -16.51 3.62
CA PHE A 167 -12.32 -15.91 2.40
C PHE A 167 -11.23 -15.65 1.34
N ASN A 168 -9.97 -16.03 1.59
CA ASN A 168 -8.86 -15.83 0.66
C ASN A 168 -9.18 -16.35 -0.74
N LYS A 169 -9.63 -17.61 -0.84
CA LYS A 169 -9.96 -18.21 -2.12
C LYS A 169 -11.05 -17.46 -2.87
N PHE A 170 -12.08 -17.02 -2.16
CA PHE A 170 -13.21 -16.30 -2.75
C PHE A 170 -12.75 -14.97 -3.37
N ILE A 171 -12.00 -14.16 -2.61
CA ILE A 171 -11.55 -12.86 -3.12
C ILE A 171 -10.48 -13.00 -4.20
N TYR A 172 -9.56 -13.97 -4.04
CA TYR A 172 -8.57 -14.30 -5.05
C TYR A 172 -9.20 -14.64 -6.40
N ASP A 173 -10.22 -15.51 -6.42
CA ASP A 173 -10.91 -15.93 -7.65
C ASP A 173 -11.63 -14.78 -8.38
N ILE A 174 -11.95 -13.70 -7.67
CA ILE A 174 -12.49 -12.48 -8.27
C ILE A 174 -11.35 -11.65 -8.88
N LEU A 175 -10.30 -11.39 -8.10
CA LEU A 175 -9.25 -10.45 -8.46
C LEU A 175 -8.30 -10.97 -9.53
N VAL A 176 -8.00 -12.28 -9.52
CA VAL A 176 -7.08 -12.93 -10.49
C VAL A 176 -7.58 -12.86 -11.93
N LYS A 177 -8.87 -12.63 -12.14
CA LYS A 177 -9.44 -12.43 -13.49
C LYS A 177 -8.94 -11.17 -14.19
N VAL A 178 -8.47 -10.19 -13.40
CA VAL A 178 -7.90 -8.94 -13.90
C VAL A 178 -6.42 -8.85 -13.55
N PHE A 179 -6.06 -9.24 -12.35
CA PHE A 179 -4.67 -9.29 -11.87
C PHE A 179 -4.12 -10.72 -12.00
N ASP A 180 -3.92 -11.18 -13.24
CA ASP A 180 -3.60 -12.55 -13.63
C ASP A 180 -2.31 -13.13 -13.04
N ASN A 181 -1.43 -12.28 -12.53
CA ASN A 181 -0.15 -12.63 -11.90
C ASN A 181 -0.16 -12.44 -10.37
N MET A 182 -1.33 -12.20 -9.78
CA MET A 182 -1.52 -12.14 -8.33
C MET A 182 -1.37 -13.54 -7.70
N ILE A 183 -0.84 -13.59 -6.48
CA ILE A 183 -0.80 -14.81 -5.67
C ILE A 183 -1.71 -14.68 -4.45
N MET A 184 -2.20 -15.80 -3.94
CA MET A 184 -2.97 -15.85 -2.72
C MET A 184 -2.00 -16.00 -1.53
N ALA A 185 -2.03 -15.07 -0.58
CA ALA A 185 -1.32 -15.20 0.67
C ALA A 185 -2.12 -16.04 1.68
N ASP A 186 -1.44 -16.60 2.67
CA ASP A 186 -2.10 -17.40 3.71
C ASP A 186 -3.00 -16.54 4.60
N ASN A 187 -2.55 -15.32 4.94
CA ASN A 187 -3.29 -14.37 5.79
C ASN A 187 -2.76 -12.94 5.62
N ILE A 188 -3.41 -11.99 6.27
CA ILE A 188 -3.04 -10.57 6.18
C ILE A 188 -1.73 -10.22 6.91
N LEU A 189 -1.17 -11.07 7.76
CA LEU A 189 0.18 -10.86 8.31
C LEU A 189 1.23 -11.02 7.20
N GLU A 190 1.01 -11.96 6.28
CA GLU A 190 1.89 -12.14 5.13
C GLU A 190 1.84 -10.93 4.20
N THR A 191 0.63 -10.45 3.82
CA THR A 191 0.51 -9.24 2.98
C THR A 191 1.10 -8.00 3.64
N THR A 192 0.86 -7.82 4.93
CA THR A 192 1.42 -6.74 5.75
C THR A 192 2.95 -6.77 5.78
N LEU A 193 3.53 -7.94 6.08
CA LEU A 193 4.98 -8.09 6.19
C LEU A 193 5.67 -8.09 4.81
N GLN A 194 4.99 -8.45 3.74
CA GLN A 194 5.56 -8.38 2.39
C GLN A 194 5.62 -6.95 1.82
N ASN A 195 4.98 -5.97 2.46
CA ASN A 195 5.13 -4.56 2.10
C ASN A 195 6.51 -4.02 2.52
N ALA A 196 7.41 -3.83 1.56
CA ALA A 196 8.77 -3.36 1.81
C ALA A 196 8.93 -1.83 1.74
N ASN A 197 7.91 -1.05 1.44
CA ASN A 197 8.01 0.42 1.43
C ASN A 197 8.58 0.98 2.74
N PRO A 198 8.16 0.51 3.94
CA PRO A 198 8.73 0.95 5.21
C PRO A 198 10.21 0.57 5.41
N VAL A 199 10.69 -0.46 4.71
CA VAL A 199 12.09 -0.89 4.77
C VAL A 199 12.99 0.07 3.98
N ILE A 200 12.54 0.48 2.79
CA ILE A 200 13.36 1.20 1.81
C ILE A 200 13.27 2.71 2.01
N HIS A 201 12.07 3.25 1.93
CA HIS A 201 11.88 4.70 1.80
C HIS A 201 12.41 5.48 3.01
N PRO A 202 12.17 5.08 4.28
CA PRO A 202 12.71 5.78 5.43
C PRO A 202 14.24 5.74 5.49
N ALA A 203 14.85 4.59 5.20
CA ALA A 203 16.30 4.45 5.23
C ALA A 203 16.97 5.36 4.19
N VAL A 204 16.49 5.33 2.95
CA VAL A 204 17.03 6.18 1.88
C VAL A 204 16.79 7.66 2.18
N SER A 205 15.57 8.04 2.59
CA SER A 205 15.23 9.44 2.89
C SER A 205 16.02 10.01 4.06
N LEU A 206 16.16 9.25 5.16
CA LEU A 206 16.88 9.68 6.35
C LEU A 206 18.38 9.88 6.07
N LEU A 207 19.00 8.91 5.38
CA LEU A 207 20.44 8.95 5.10
C LEU A 207 20.80 9.96 4.00
N ASN A 208 19.82 10.48 3.28
CA ASN A 208 19.97 11.56 2.30
C ASN A 208 19.23 12.87 2.68
N ALA A 209 18.84 13.03 3.95
CA ALA A 209 18.03 14.17 4.37
C ALA A 209 18.65 15.52 4.00
N ALA A 210 19.94 15.72 4.30
CA ALA A 210 20.66 16.94 3.94
C ALA A 210 20.73 17.17 2.42
N LEU A 211 20.78 16.10 1.62
CA LEU A 211 20.78 16.21 0.16
C LEU A 211 19.40 16.61 -0.34
N ILE A 212 18.34 16.02 0.19
CA ILE A 212 16.94 16.37 -0.13
C ILE A 212 16.70 17.87 0.12
N GLU A 213 17.02 18.36 1.32
CA GLU A 213 16.79 19.78 1.69
C GLU A 213 17.62 20.74 0.84
N ARG A 214 18.91 20.43 0.65
CA ARG A 214 19.82 21.32 -0.07
C ARG A 214 19.51 21.41 -1.57
N THR A 215 19.04 20.32 -2.19
CA THR A 215 18.78 20.24 -3.63
C THR A 215 17.30 20.37 -3.98
N ASN A 216 16.39 20.46 -2.99
CA ASN A 216 14.95 20.33 -3.20
C ASN A 216 14.59 19.05 -3.95
N GLY A 217 15.28 17.94 -3.69
CA GLY A 217 15.07 16.64 -4.32
C GLY A 217 15.64 16.51 -5.73
N GLU A 218 16.45 17.43 -6.21
CA GLU A 218 17.06 17.37 -7.54
C GLU A 218 18.25 16.39 -7.57
N PHE A 219 17.94 15.12 -7.30
CA PHE A 219 18.80 13.94 -7.48
C PHE A 219 17.93 12.70 -7.65
N LEU A 220 18.52 11.60 -8.08
CA LEU A 220 17.79 10.35 -8.32
C LEU A 220 17.70 9.53 -7.02
N PHE A 221 16.47 9.29 -6.55
CA PHE A 221 16.22 8.72 -5.23
C PHE A 221 16.91 7.37 -5.01
N TYR A 222 16.82 6.48 -5.99
CA TYR A 222 17.44 5.16 -5.91
C TYR A 222 18.87 5.16 -6.48
N GLU A 223 19.08 5.75 -7.66
CA GLU A 223 20.36 5.70 -8.37
C GLU A 223 21.49 6.44 -7.62
N ASP A 224 21.17 7.61 -7.07
CA ASP A 224 22.14 8.42 -6.30
C ASP A 224 22.03 8.17 -4.79
N GLY A 225 20.80 7.91 -4.30
CA GLY A 225 20.52 7.80 -2.86
C GLY A 225 20.88 6.44 -2.26
N VAL A 226 20.93 5.36 -3.06
CA VAL A 226 21.27 4.01 -2.56
C VAL A 226 22.72 3.68 -2.87
N THR A 227 23.58 3.83 -1.87
CA THR A 227 24.99 3.41 -1.90
C THR A 227 25.15 2.07 -1.18
N LYS A 228 26.34 1.48 -1.26
CA LYS A 228 26.68 0.26 -0.52
C LYS A 228 26.40 0.37 1.00
N SER A 229 26.62 1.55 1.59
CA SER A 229 26.39 1.76 3.02
C SER A 229 24.91 1.94 3.35
N VAL A 230 24.16 2.63 2.49
CA VAL A 230 22.69 2.75 2.60
C VAL A 230 22.04 1.37 2.42
N GLY A 231 22.53 0.58 1.45
CA GLY A 231 22.07 -0.79 1.23
C GLY A 231 22.21 -1.69 2.45
N ARG A 232 23.31 -1.57 3.21
CA ARG A 232 23.47 -2.32 4.47
C ARG A 232 22.45 -1.94 5.54
N VAL A 233 22.01 -0.67 5.58
CA VAL A 233 20.95 -0.26 6.52
C VAL A 233 19.60 -0.82 6.07
N ILE A 234 19.29 -0.77 4.77
CA ILE A 234 18.08 -1.36 4.21
C ILE A 234 18.05 -2.87 4.52
N GLU A 235 19.17 -3.57 4.29
CA GLU A 235 19.30 -5.01 4.58
C GLU A 235 19.03 -5.33 6.05
N ALA A 236 19.62 -4.58 6.99
CA ALA A 236 19.41 -4.81 8.42
C ALA A 236 17.94 -4.62 8.84
N VAL A 237 17.26 -3.62 8.29
CA VAL A 237 15.83 -3.38 8.53
C VAL A 237 14.97 -4.49 7.91
N ASP A 238 15.35 -4.96 6.72
CA ASP A 238 14.64 -6.06 6.04
C ASP A 238 14.80 -7.40 6.78
N GLU A 239 15.96 -7.65 7.35
CA GLU A 239 16.21 -8.84 8.17
C GLU A 239 15.35 -8.86 9.44
N GLU A 240 15.16 -7.71 10.11
CA GLU A 240 14.22 -7.59 11.23
C GLU A 240 12.77 -7.91 10.78
N ARG A 241 12.32 -7.41 9.62
CA ARG A 241 11.00 -7.71 9.05
C ARG A 241 10.83 -9.22 8.78
N ILE A 242 11.82 -9.84 8.19
CA ILE A 242 11.83 -11.28 7.88
C ILE A 242 11.79 -12.09 9.17
N GLU A 243 12.55 -11.70 10.20
CA GLU A 243 12.56 -12.39 11.49
C GLU A 243 11.19 -12.29 12.19
N ILE A 244 10.49 -11.15 12.08
CA ILE A 244 9.11 -11.02 12.55
C ILE A 244 8.22 -12.06 11.84
N GLY A 245 8.31 -12.17 10.52
CA GLY A 245 7.55 -13.17 9.75
C GLY A 245 7.86 -14.59 10.19
N ARG A 246 9.15 -14.91 10.38
CA ARG A 246 9.58 -16.23 10.85
C ARG A 246 8.98 -16.59 12.22
N LYS A 247 8.95 -15.64 13.16
CA LYS A 247 8.34 -15.82 14.49
C LYS A 247 6.83 -16.00 14.42
N LEU A 248 6.19 -15.30 13.51
CA LEU A 248 4.75 -15.42 13.29
C LEU A 248 4.38 -16.66 12.44
N GLY A 249 5.37 -17.34 11.85
CA GLY A 249 5.14 -18.52 11.00
C GLY A 249 4.55 -18.18 9.63
N VAL A 250 4.76 -16.95 9.14
CA VAL A 250 4.35 -16.51 7.80
C VAL A 250 5.57 -16.41 6.89
N ASN A 251 5.35 -16.67 5.61
CA ASN A 251 6.42 -16.58 4.61
C ASN A 251 6.64 -15.12 4.20
N VAL A 252 7.85 -14.61 4.42
CA VAL A 252 8.24 -13.25 4.04
C VAL A 252 9.50 -13.34 3.20
N VAL A 253 9.42 -12.88 1.96
CA VAL A 253 10.52 -12.88 1.00
C VAL A 253 11.35 -11.60 1.18
N ARG A 254 12.66 -11.70 1.00
CA ARG A 254 13.59 -10.55 1.00
C ARG A 254 13.16 -9.55 -0.07
N ASP A 255 13.21 -8.26 0.24
CA ASP A 255 12.71 -7.26 -0.70
C ASP A 255 13.43 -7.25 -2.05
N PRO A 256 14.78 -7.37 -2.17
CA PRO A 256 15.40 -7.45 -3.47
C PRO A 256 14.99 -8.69 -4.30
N GLU A 257 14.71 -9.81 -3.64
CA GLU A 257 14.24 -11.03 -4.32
C GLU A 257 12.84 -10.83 -4.89
N ILE A 258 11.92 -10.26 -4.10
CA ILE A 258 10.57 -9.95 -4.58
C ILE A 258 10.62 -8.86 -5.65
N GLY A 259 11.51 -7.89 -5.55
CA GLY A 259 11.74 -6.84 -6.55
C GLY A 259 12.12 -7.38 -7.92
N VAL A 260 12.89 -8.47 -7.97
CA VAL A 260 13.20 -9.19 -9.22
C VAL A 260 11.93 -9.86 -9.78
N VAL A 261 11.17 -10.56 -8.95
CA VAL A 261 9.92 -11.23 -9.37
C VAL A 261 8.89 -10.20 -9.87
N GLN A 262 8.82 -9.03 -9.25
CA GLN A 262 7.94 -7.94 -9.63
C GLN A 262 8.37 -7.24 -10.94
N GLY A 263 9.60 -7.48 -11.40
CA GLY A 263 10.14 -6.84 -12.60
C GLY A 263 10.72 -5.45 -12.38
N TYR A 264 10.90 -5.02 -11.12
CA TYR A 264 11.58 -3.76 -10.82
C TYR A 264 13.09 -3.87 -10.95
N MET A 265 13.65 -4.99 -10.49
CA MET A 265 15.09 -5.20 -10.32
C MET A 265 15.61 -6.28 -11.24
N ALA A 266 16.86 -6.15 -11.68
CA ALA A 266 17.57 -7.17 -12.46
C ALA A 266 18.48 -8.05 -11.57
N GLU A 267 18.80 -7.58 -10.35
CA GLU A 267 19.70 -8.22 -9.42
C GLU A 267 19.15 -8.11 -7.98
N ALA A 268 19.15 -9.22 -7.24
CA ALA A 268 18.59 -9.28 -5.88
C ALA A 268 19.63 -8.85 -4.83
N THR A 269 20.08 -7.59 -4.87
CA THR A 269 21.02 -7.02 -3.90
C THR A 269 20.50 -5.68 -3.35
N TYR A 270 20.88 -5.33 -2.10
CA TYR A 270 20.39 -4.12 -1.42
C TYR A 270 21.11 -2.83 -1.85
N ASP A 271 22.11 -2.91 -2.69
CA ASP A 271 22.85 -1.75 -3.22
C ASP A 271 22.68 -1.62 -4.74
N ILE A 272 23.37 -2.43 -5.51
CA ILE A 272 23.32 -2.40 -6.98
C ILE A 272 21.92 -2.73 -7.48
N GLY A 273 21.23 -3.68 -6.83
CA GLY A 273 19.87 -4.07 -7.16
C GLY A 273 18.92 -2.86 -7.22
N TYR A 274 19.00 -1.95 -6.25
CA TYR A 274 18.21 -0.72 -6.23
C TYR A 274 18.78 0.37 -7.15
N SER A 275 20.08 0.67 -7.01
CA SER A 275 20.69 1.82 -7.71
C SER A 275 20.76 1.64 -9.23
N LYS A 276 20.68 0.41 -9.72
CA LYS A 276 20.65 0.08 -11.15
C LYS A 276 19.34 -0.57 -11.61
N ALA A 277 18.30 -0.55 -10.75
CA ALA A 277 17.02 -1.16 -11.05
C ALA A 277 16.36 -0.51 -12.28
N PRO A 278 16.02 -1.26 -13.33
CA PRO A 278 15.32 -0.71 -14.48
C PRO A 278 13.98 -0.05 -14.13
N GLY A 279 13.25 -0.63 -13.16
CA GLY A 279 11.94 -0.14 -12.70
C GLY A 279 12.00 1.12 -11.85
N PHE A 280 13.19 1.50 -11.36
CA PHE A 280 13.41 2.70 -10.54
C PHE A 280 14.17 3.82 -11.27
N LYS A 281 14.53 3.57 -12.52
CA LYS A 281 15.33 4.50 -13.32
C LYS A 281 14.67 5.87 -13.44
N GLY A 282 15.43 6.92 -13.17
CA GLY A 282 15.00 8.31 -13.33
C GLY A 282 14.03 8.81 -12.26
N ILE A 283 13.75 8.04 -11.20
CA ILE A 283 12.86 8.48 -10.12
C ILE A 283 13.60 9.52 -9.28
N LYS A 284 13.13 10.79 -9.36
CA LYS A 284 13.65 11.88 -8.53
C LYS A 284 13.25 11.71 -7.07
N ALA A 285 14.07 12.22 -6.18
CA ALA A 285 13.73 12.32 -4.77
C ALA A 285 12.58 13.30 -4.52
N GLN A 286 11.96 13.20 -3.35
CA GLN A 286 10.98 14.17 -2.88
C GLN A 286 11.63 15.54 -2.65
N SER A 287 10.89 16.60 -2.94
CA SER A 287 11.41 17.98 -2.84
C SER A 287 11.58 18.49 -1.39
N LYS A 288 10.99 17.77 -0.42
CA LYS A 288 11.02 18.11 1.00
C LYS A 288 10.86 16.86 1.86
N LEU A 289 11.30 16.93 3.13
CA LEU A 289 11.22 15.81 4.06
C LEU A 289 9.78 15.51 4.51
N ASP A 290 8.91 16.52 4.56
CA ASP A 290 7.48 16.33 4.82
C ASP A 290 6.81 15.66 3.61
N HIS A 291 6.97 14.34 3.54
CA HIS A 291 6.55 13.48 2.44
C HIS A 291 6.04 12.14 2.97
N ARG A 292 5.28 11.42 2.14
CA ARG A 292 4.73 10.09 2.50
C ARG A 292 5.80 9.09 2.92
N TYR A 293 7.03 9.20 2.43
CA TYR A 293 8.14 8.31 2.79
C TYR A 293 8.49 8.36 4.28
N PHE A 294 8.15 9.45 4.96
CA PHE A 294 8.17 9.50 6.42
C PHE A 294 6.77 9.39 7.02
N ASN A 295 5.82 10.18 6.53
CA ASN A 295 4.49 10.26 7.15
C ASN A 295 3.73 8.93 7.09
N GLU A 296 3.87 8.17 6.01
CA GLU A 296 3.25 6.86 5.84
C GLU A 296 4.17 5.73 6.31
N ASP A 297 5.38 5.65 5.71
CA ASP A 297 6.23 4.48 5.86
C ASP A 297 6.88 4.40 7.26
N VAL A 298 7.10 5.54 7.95
CA VAL A 298 7.49 5.53 9.37
C VAL A 298 6.26 5.46 10.26
N GLY A 299 5.29 6.37 10.10
CA GLY A 299 4.17 6.52 11.03
C GLY A 299 3.22 5.30 11.04
N TYR A 300 2.89 4.78 9.88
CA TYR A 300 1.97 3.64 9.72
C TYR A 300 2.70 2.31 9.45
N GLY A 301 3.95 2.37 8.98
CA GLY A 301 4.77 1.22 8.66
C GLY A 301 5.70 0.81 9.79
N LEU A 302 6.86 1.49 9.94
CA LEU A 302 7.88 1.08 10.93
C LEU A 302 7.37 1.09 12.36
N VAL A 303 6.52 2.05 12.75
CA VAL A 303 5.91 2.06 14.10
C VAL A 303 5.11 0.79 14.34
N PHE A 304 4.30 0.35 13.38
CA PHE A 304 3.55 -0.90 13.50
C PHE A 304 4.48 -2.12 13.51
N LEU A 305 5.47 -2.17 12.61
CA LEU A 305 6.41 -3.30 12.54
C LEU A 305 7.25 -3.43 13.81
N THR A 306 7.70 -2.33 14.42
CA THR A 306 8.42 -2.36 15.70
C THR A 306 7.53 -2.84 16.85
N ASP A 307 6.24 -2.48 16.84
CA ASP A 307 5.28 -2.90 17.86
C ASP A 307 4.94 -4.40 17.71
N LEU A 308 4.69 -4.84 16.48
CA LEU A 308 4.48 -6.26 16.14
C LEU A 308 5.73 -7.10 16.45
N GLY A 309 6.93 -6.58 16.15
CA GLY A 309 8.20 -7.25 16.46
C GLY A 309 8.38 -7.47 17.97
N LYS A 310 8.13 -6.45 18.77
CA LYS A 310 8.15 -6.58 20.25
C LYS A 310 7.15 -7.62 20.74
N TYR A 311 5.94 -7.61 20.18
CA TYR A 311 4.91 -8.58 20.48
C TYR A 311 5.34 -10.02 20.12
N ALA A 312 6.05 -10.19 19.02
CA ALA A 312 6.61 -11.46 18.57
C ALA A 312 7.94 -11.85 19.28
N GLY A 313 8.49 -10.98 20.12
CA GLY A 313 9.77 -11.19 20.79
C GLY A 313 10.98 -11.10 19.86
N VAL A 314 10.92 -10.22 18.85
CA VAL A 314 11.98 -9.93 17.90
C VAL A 314 12.69 -8.62 18.27
N ASP A 315 14.02 -8.60 18.15
CA ASP A 315 14.79 -7.37 18.25
C ASP A 315 14.58 -6.52 16.97
N THR A 316 14.03 -5.34 17.14
CA THR A 316 13.76 -4.35 16.06
C THR A 316 14.61 -3.10 16.21
N SER A 317 15.84 -3.22 16.70
CA SER A 317 16.69 -2.08 17.04
C SER A 317 17.03 -1.18 15.84
N CYS A 318 17.18 -1.73 14.64
CA CYS A 318 17.42 -0.93 13.44
C CYS A 318 16.16 -0.15 13.01
N MET A 319 14.98 -0.78 13.01
CA MET A 319 13.71 -0.09 12.76
C MET A 319 13.44 0.98 13.83
N ASP A 320 13.66 0.67 15.11
CA ASP A 320 13.52 1.63 16.22
C ASP A 320 14.45 2.84 16.07
N ALA A 321 15.68 2.63 15.61
CA ALA A 321 16.64 3.70 15.34
C ALA A 321 16.15 4.61 14.20
N LEU A 322 15.65 4.04 13.09
CA LEU A 322 15.06 4.84 12.00
C LEU A 322 13.88 5.66 12.48
N VAL A 323 12.93 5.05 13.22
CA VAL A 323 11.77 5.76 13.79
C VAL A 323 12.22 6.91 14.69
N LYS A 324 13.21 6.67 15.59
CA LYS A 324 13.71 7.69 16.51
C LYS A 324 14.39 8.82 15.79
N LEU A 325 15.30 8.54 14.87
CA LEU A 325 16.04 9.58 14.13
C LEU A 325 15.11 10.40 13.24
N THR A 326 14.17 9.74 12.55
CA THR A 326 13.16 10.44 11.74
C THR A 326 12.27 11.33 12.61
N SER A 327 11.86 10.86 13.79
CA SER A 327 11.07 11.67 14.73
C SER A 327 11.80 12.95 15.14
N VAL A 328 13.11 12.85 15.45
CA VAL A 328 13.93 14.03 15.76
C VAL A 328 14.04 14.97 14.56
N LEU A 329 14.34 14.41 13.38
CA LEU A 329 14.51 15.18 12.15
C LEU A 329 13.24 15.94 11.77
N MET A 330 12.07 15.32 11.93
CA MET A 330 10.77 15.91 11.60
C MET A 330 10.15 16.75 12.71
N ASN A 331 10.80 16.84 13.87
CA ASN A 331 10.24 17.47 15.08
C ASN A 331 8.83 16.91 15.41
N ARG A 332 8.66 15.59 15.31
CA ARG A 332 7.43 14.83 15.59
C ARG A 332 7.77 13.64 16.48
N ASP A 333 6.77 13.02 17.08
CA ASP A 333 6.93 11.75 17.78
C ASP A 333 6.00 10.70 17.16
N TYR A 334 6.47 10.03 16.13
CA TYR A 334 5.71 9.02 15.40
C TYR A 334 5.21 7.87 16.29
N LYS A 335 5.96 7.51 17.35
CA LYS A 335 5.50 6.48 18.31
C LYS A 335 4.35 6.98 19.17
N MET A 336 4.42 8.23 19.64
CA MET A 336 3.35 8.82 20.45
C MET A 336 2.09 9.14 19.63
N GLU A 337 2.24 9.39 18.35
CA GLU A 337 1.11 9.57 17.42
C GLU A 337 0.30 8.29 17.25
N LYS A 338 0.91 7.11 17.43
CA LYS A 338 0.26 5.79 17.42
C LYS A 338 -0.68 5.56 16.23
N ALA A 339 -0.27 6.03 15.04
CA ALA A 339 -1.10 5.96 13.84
C ALA A 339 -1.57 4.52 13.53
N ARG A 340 -0.67 3.54 13.73
CA ARG A 340 -1.00 2.10 13.77
C ARG A 340 -0.15 1.41 14.83
N THR A 341 -0.79 0.64 15.71
CA THR A 341 -0.14 -0.16 16.76
C THR A 341 -0.98 -1.41 17.00
N MET A 342 -0.42 -2.41 17.65
CA MET A 342 -1.15 -3.62 18.07
C MET A 342 -2.35 -3.24 18.95
N GLU A 343 -2.15 -2.30 19.88
CA GLU A 343 -3.21 -1.76 20.74
C GLU A 343 -4.29 -1.03 19.94
N GLY A 344 -3.89 -0.11 19.06
CA GLY A 344 -4.81 0.69 18.24
C GLY A 344 -5.65 -0.14 17.27
N LEU A 345 -5.13 -1.28 16.82
CA LEU A 345 -5.84 -2.24 16.00
C LEU A 345 -6.64 -3.27 16.81
N GLY A 346 -6.56 -3.24 18.16
CA GLY A 346 -7.24 -4.20 19.02
C GLY A 346 -6.62 -5.61 19.02
N LEU A 347 -5.36 -5.73 18.60
CA LEU A 347 -4.68 -7.02 18.43
C LEU A 347 -3.89 -7.45 19.68
N ASN A 348 -3.57 -6.53 20.57
CA ASN A 348 -2.74 -6.78 21.76
C ASN A 348 -3.41 -7.67 22.83
N GLN A 349 -4.70 -7.94 22.70
CA GLN A 349 -5.46 -8.82 23.60
C GLN A 349 -5.36 -10.30 23.23
N TYR A 350 -4.84 -10.64 22.04
CA TYR A 350 -4.73 -12.01 21.54
C TYR A 350 -3.32 -12.54 21.77
N SER A 351 -3.16 -13.81 22.12
CA SER A 351 -1.87 -14.50 22.04
C SER A 351 -1.41 -14.65 20.58
N LEU A 352 -0.14 -15.00 20.36
CA LEU A 352 0.37 -15.23 18.99
C LEU A 352 -0.42 -16.32 18.24
N ASP A 353 -0.80 -17.38 18.92
CA ASP A 353 -1.56 -18.48 18.29
C ASP A 353 -3.00 -18.08 17.99
N GLU A 354 -3.64 -17.32 18.89
CA GLU A 354 -4.97 -16.74 18.62
C GLU A 354 -4.91 -15.74 17.46
N LEU A 355 -3.87 -14.90 17.41
CA LEU A 355 -3.70 -13.94 16.33
C LEU A 355 -3.56 -14.63 14.97
N LYS A 356 -2.77 -15.71 14.88
CA LYS A 356 -2.64 -16.52 13.66
C LYS A 356 -3.95 -17.17 13.23
N SER A 357 -4.78 -17.58 14.20
CA SER A 357 -6.08 -18.19 13.92
C SER A 357 -7.14 -17.15 13.52
N LEU A 358 -6.99 -15.92 14.00
CA LEU A 358 -7.92 -14.82 13.74
C LEU A 358 -7.69 -14.21 12.35
N LEU A 359 -6.43 -14.01 11.96
CA LEU A 359 -6.02 -13.28 10.75
C LEU A 359 -5.79 -14.20 9.57
#